data_2ebd284b1b4bddf4195ca4c6470b9f55
#
_entry.id   2ebd284b1b4bddf4195ca4c6470b9f55
#
_cell.length_a   1.000
_cell.length_b   1.000
_cell.length_c   1.000
_cell.angle_alpha   90.00
_cell.angle_beta   90.00
_cell.angle_gamma   90.00
#
_symmetry.space_group_name_H-M   'P 1'
#
loop_
_entity.id
_entity.type
_entity.pdbx_description
1 polymer ?
#
loop_
_entity_poly.entity_id
_entity_poly.type
_entity_poly.pdbx_seq_one_letter_code
_entity_poly.pdbx_strand_id
1 'polypeptide(L)'
;MTGIRLKIAATLVGALGLASAAQAQSVDFGVEAATDEVRRGLSWSDGEISASSDVAVGFAGLDASVRVSMLRRSDRHADAEAVADLALGKDWDVGVFTLRTEGIGHVFAGANAGMNYGELGLGARYTIGPIQLGANAFYAPKQDAIGGDNLYLRATALAGIPAFPVSVLASVGHTTGDTKDARSARLRPLGDYTDWKVGLEYNQFPITVGVDYIGTDIDTSGITVSPFADLRHAGDKVVGRVRLSF
;
A
#
# COMPACT_ATOMS: atom_id res chain seq x y z
N MET A 1 15.39 12.55 27.38
CA MET A 1 15.47 11.60 26.26
C MET A 1 14.85 12.24 25.00
N THR A 2 15.44 13.34 24.51
CA THR A 2 14.79 14.23 23.50
C THR A 2 15.70 14.48 22.27
N GLY A 3 16.70 13.63 22.04
CA GLY A 3 17.75 13.92 21.04
C GLY A 3 17.74 13.09 19.76
N ILE A 4 16.87 12.08 19.61
CA ILE A 4 16.92 11.14 18.46
C ILE A 4 15.85 11.43 17.40
N ARG A 5 14.80 12.16 17.74
CA ARG A 5 13.62 12.38 16.88
C ARG A 5 13.86 13.27 15.65
N LEU A 6 14.94 14.04 15.62
CA LEU A 6 15.19 15.01 14.54
C LEU A 6 16.20 14.54 13.48
N LYS A 7 16.86 13.40 13.66
CA LYS A 7 17.93 12.95 12.74
C LYS A 7 17.45 12.11 11.58
N ILE A 8 16.25 11.52 11.64
CA ILE A 8 15.72 10.67 10.56
C ILE A 8 15.19 11.51 9.39
N ALA A 9 14.61 12.67 9.64
CA ALA A 9 14.11 13.56 8.58
C ALA A 9 15.22 14.21 7.73
N ALA A 10 16.42 14.39 8.29
CA ALA A 10 17.52 15.06 7.59
C ALA A 10 18.32 14.15 6.65
N THR A 11 18.25 12.83 6.82
CA THR A 11 19.05 11.89 6.03
C THR A 11 18.40 11.53 4.68
N LEU A 12 17.07 11.68 4.55
CA LEU A 12 16.36 11.40 3.28
C LEU A 12 16.59 12.49 2.21
N VAL A 13 16.90 13.72 2.60
CA VAL A 13 17.15 14.84 1.67
C VAL A 13 18.55 14.77 1.04
N GLY A 14 19.49 14.08 1.66
CA GLY A 14 20.88 13.99 1.19
C GLY A 14 21.13 13.03 0.02
N ALA A 15 20.20 12.14 -0.31
CA ALA A 15 20.35 11.14 -1.37
C ALA A 15 19.98 11.66 -2.78
N LEU A 16 19.37 12.83 -2.88
CA LEU A 16 18.95 13.45 -4.15
C LEU A 16 20.10 14.11 -4.95
N GLY A 17 21.31 14.12 -4.42
CA GLY A 17 22.45 14.85 -4.99
C GLY A 17 23.33 14.11 -6.01
N LEU A 18 23.06 12.87 -6.39
CA LEU A 18 23.95 12.05 -7.22
C LEU A 18 23.40 11.64 -8.60
N ALA A 19 22.42 12.34 -9.13
CA ALA A 19 21.86 12.04 -10.45
C ALA A 19 22.49 12.92 -11.55
N SER A 20 23.71 12.62 -11.96
CA SER A 20 24.28 13.13 -13.21
C SER A 20 24.89 11.99 -14.03
N ALA A 21 24.02 11.22 -14.72
CA ALA A 21 24.39 10.45 -15.91
C ALA A 21 23.11 10.22 -16.75
N ALA A 22 23.08 10.86 -17.91
CA ALA A 22 21.96 10.90 -18.83
C ALA A 22 21.60 9.53 -19.40
N GLN A 23 20.49 8.99 -18.95
CA GLN A 23 19.56 8.11 -19.69
C GLN A 23 18.18 8.46 -19.15
N ALA A 24 17.13 8.48 -19.96
CA ALA A 24 15.80 8.95 -19.58
C ALA A 24 15.35 8.34 -18.23
N GLN A 25 15.63 9.06 -17.15
CA GLN A 25 15.18 8.73 -15.81
C GLN A 25 13.92 9.54 -15.56
N SER A 26 12.79 8.87 -15.36
CA SER A 26 11.64 9.52 -14.75
C SER A 26 11.85 9.53 -13.24
N VAL A 27 11.63 10.66 -12.62
CA VAL A 27 11.58 10.78 -11.15
C VAL A 27 10.24 11.39 -10.82
N ASP A 28 9.45 10.66 -10.07
CA ASP A 28 8.15 11.09 -9.59
C ASP A 28 8.21 11.22 -8.07
N PHE A 29 7.69 12.32 -7.53
CA PHE A 29 7.60 12.56 -6.10
C PHE A 29 6.15 12.91 -5.74
N GLY A 30 5.67 12.38 -4.60
CA GLY A 30 4.34 12.69 -4.11
C GLY A 30 4.27 12.79 -2.60
N VAL A 31 3.30 13.58 -2.12
CA VAL A 31 2.87 13.62 -0.73
C VAL A 31 1.37 13.47 -0.66
N GLU A 32 0.88 12.70 0.31
CA GLU A 32 -0.54 12.42 0.47
C GLU A 32 -0.95 12.54 1.93
N ALA A 33 -2.14 13.09 2.16
CA ALA A 33 -2.84 13.00 3.43
C ALA A 33 -4.15 12.23 3.21
N ALA A 34 -4.43 11.27 4.09
CA ALA A 34 -5.65 10.47 4.07
C ALA A 34 -6.28 10.42 5.46
N THR A 35 -7.58 10.24 5.53
CA THR A 35 -8.30 10.10 6.81
C THR A 35 -7.97 8.78 7.52
N ASP A 36 -7.47 7.78 6.77
CA ASP A 36 -7.00 6.48 7.27
C ASP A 36 -6.02 5.88 6.27
N GLU A 37 -4.91 5.30 6.71
CA GLU A 37 -4.02 4.47 5.88
C GLU A 37 -4.63 3.07 5.80
N VAL A 38 -5.29 2.76 4.67
CA VAL A 38 -5.96 1.46 4.49
C VAL A 38 -5.25 0.61 3.46
N ARG A 39 -4.94 -0.63 3.83
CA ARG A 39 -4.34 -1.62 2.93
C ARG A 39 -5.12 -2.93 3.00
N ARG A 40 -5.53 -3.46 1.84
CA ARG A 40 -6.31 -4.70 1.75
C ARG A 40 -7.53 -4.67 2.67
N GLY A 41 -8.27 -3.55 2.70
CA GLY A 41 -9.44 -3.35 3.54
C GLY A 41 -9.16 -3.04 5.02
N LEU A 42 -7.95 -3.27 5.51
CA LEU A 42 -7.57 -3.09 6.91
C LEU A 42 -6.93 -1.73 7.16
N SER A 43 -7.32 -1.05 8.24
CA SER A 43 -6.62 0.14 8.70
C SER A 43 -5.22 -0.22 9.20
N TRP A 44 -4.24 0.59 8.81
CA TRP A 44 -2.86 0.53 9.28
C TRP A 44 -2.52 1.70 10.19
N SER A 45 -3.36 2.74 10.24
CA SER A 45 -3.19 3.93 11.09
C SER A 45 -4.21 4.03 12.22
N ASP A 46 -4.84 2.91 12.61
CA ASP A 46 -5.83 2.81 13.71
C ASP A 46 -7.08 3.69 13.47
N GLY A 47 -7.49 3.86 12.20
CA GLY A 47 -8.60 4.72 11.81
C GLY A 47 -8.29 6.22 11.90
N GLU A 48 -7.04 6.59 12.11
CA GLU A 48 -6.62 7.98 12.26
C GLU A 48 -6.02 8.56 10.98
N ILE A 49 -6.02 9.89 10.88
CA ILE A 49 -5.41 10.62 9.77
C ILE A 49 -3.95 10.23 9.63
N SER A 50 -3.58 9.80 8.44
CA SER A 50 -2.22 9.45 8.04
C SER A 50 -1.68 10.42 7.00
N ALA A 51 -0.38 10.59 7.00
CA ALA A 51 0.37 11.25 5.93
C ALA A 51 1.38 10.28 5.35
N SER A 52 1.59 10.35 4.05
CA SER A 52 2.61 9.58 3.37
C SER A 52 3.36 10.43 2.35
N SER A 53 4.56 9.98 2.00
CA SER A 53 5.34 10.52 0.90
C SER A 53 5.97 9.38 0.13
N ASP A 54 6.11 9.56 -1.17
CA ASP A 54 6.75 8.58 -2.03
C ASP A 54 7.66 9.22 -3.06
N VAL A 55 8.63 8.44 -3.49
CA VAL A 55 9.49 8.73 -4.62
C VAL A 55 9.60 7.48 -5.48
N ALA A 56 9.50 7.64 -6.80
CA ALA A 56 9.72 6.58 -7.76
C ALA A 56 10.74 7.02 -8.81
N VAL A 57 11.58 6.08 -9.24
CA VAL A 57 12.62 6.30 -10.24
C VAL A 57 12.58 5.16 -11.25
N GLY A 58 12.39 5.51 -12.54
CA GLY A 58 12.52 4.58 -13.66
C GLY A 58 13.94 4.61 -14.22
N PHE A 59 14.59 3.46 -14.34
CA PHE A 59 15.92 3.33 -14.90
C PHE A 59 16.12 2.00 -15.62
N ALA A 60 16.55 2.04 -16.87
CA ALA A 60 16.87 0.85 -17.68
C ALA A 60 15.76 -0.21 -17.73
N GLY A 61 14.48 0.23 -17.73
CA GLY A 61 13.31 -0.66 -17.74
C GLY A 61 13.00 -1.31 -16.38
N LEU A 62 13.65 -0.83 -15.31
CA LEU A 62 13.32 -1.15 -13.93
C LEU A 62 12.69 0.09 -13.26
N ASP A 63 11.79 -0.15 -12.32
CA ASP A 63 11.21 0.87 -11.46
C ASP A 63 11.61 0.59 -10.01
N ALA A 64 12.19 1.56 -9.35
CA ALA A 64 12.42 1.53 -7.91
C ALA A 64 11.56 2.58 -7.23
N SER A 65 10.94 2.24 -6.11
CA SER A 65 10.17 3.21 -5.34
C SER A 65 10.32 3.02 -3.84
N VAL A 66 10.13 4.11 -3.13
CA VAL A 66 10.05 4.16 -1.68
C VAL A 66 8.81 4.95 -1.32
N ARG A 67 7.92 4.37 -0.50
CA ARG A 67 6.79 5.06 0.12
C ARG A 67 6.92 4.97 1.64
N VAL A 68 6.80 6.09 2.32
CA VAL A 68 6.76 6.14 3.80
C VAL A 68 5.38 6.59 4.22
N SER A 69 4.70 5.80 5.05
CA SER A 69 3.37 6.12 5.59
C SER A 69 3.40 6.13 7.12
N MET A 70 2.68 7.07 7.74
CA MET A 70 2.51 7.16 9.19
C MET A 70 1.48 6.13 9.66
N LEU A 71 1.79 5.37 10.72
CA LEU A 71 0.93 4.29 11.24
C LEU A 71 0.24 4.62 12.56
N ARG A 72 0.50 5.79 13.14
CA ARG A 72 -0.15 6.27 14.37
C ARG A 72 -0.04 5.33 15.56
N ARG A 73 1.02 4.48 15.62
CA ARG A 73 1.24 3.49 16.66
C ARG A 73 0.13 2.44 16.74
N SER A 74 -0.34 1.99 15.59
CA SER A 74 -1.34 0.93 15.50
C SER A 74 -0.88 -0.35 16.20
N ASP A 75 -1.74 -0.90 17.05
CA ASP A 75 -1.51 -2.18 17.75
C ASP A 75 -1.22 -3.32 16.76
N ARG A 76 -1.87 -3.31 15.61
CA ARG A 76 -1.65 -4.25 14.50
C ARG A 76 -0.18 -4.36 14.10
N HIS A 77 0.58 -3.29 14.25
CA HIS A 77 1.99 -3.21 13.87
C HIS A 77 2.92 -3.00 15.06
N ALA A 78 2.51 -3.47 16.26
CA ALA A 78 3.28 -3.38 17.51
C ALA A 78 3.75 -1.93 17.78
N ASP A 79 2.81 -0.99 17.77
CA ASP A 79 3.03 0.45 18.01
C ASP A 79 3.97 1.13 17.01
N ALA A 80 4.17 0.57 15.83
CA ALA A 80 5.01 1.21 14.81
C ALA A 80 4.54 2.63 14.50
N GLU A 81 5.48 3.57 14.42
CA GLU A 81 5.19 4.97 14.09
C GLU A 81 5.02 5.18 12.58
N ALA A 82 5.76 4.41 11.76
CA ALA A 82 5.73 4.49 10.30
C ALA A 82 6.15 3.16 9.65
N VAL A 83 5.78 3.00 8.38
CA VAL A 83 6.28 1.95 7.51
C VAL A 83 6.92 2.58 6.27
N ALA A 84 8.08 2.06 5.88
CA ALA A 84 8.70 2.32 4.59
C ALA A 84 8.51 1.09 3.69
N ASP A 85 7.84 1.28 2.57
CA ASP A 85 7.70 0.28 1.50
C ASP A 85 8.79 0.54 0.46
N LEU A 86 9.65 -0.44 0.25
CA LEU A 86 10.73 -0.41 -0.72
C LEU A 86 10.36 -1.37 -1.84
N ALA A 87 10.09 -0.88 -3.04
CA ALA A 87 9.73 -1.72 -4.16
C ALA A 87 10.74 -1.62 -5.30
N LEU A 88 10.99 -2.76 -5.95
CA LEU A 88 11.71 -2.86 -7.19
C LEU A 88 10.89 -3.72 -8.14
N GLY A 89 10.57 -3.18 -9.31
CA GLY A 89 9.70 -3.83 -10.28
C GLY A 89 10.17 -3.70 -11.71
N LYS A 90 9.52 -4.46 -12.58
CA LYS A 90 9.70 -4.39 -14.02
C LYS A 90 8.39 -4.67 -14.72
N ASP A 91 8.06 -3.82 -15.70
CA ASP A 91 6.96 -4.03 -16.61
C ASP A 91 7.47 -4.72 -17.90
N TRP A 92 6.62 -5.59 -18.45
CA TRP A 92 6.85 -6.37 -19.67
C TRP A 92 5.64 -6.23 -20.58
N ASP A 93 5.83 -5.70 -21.77
CA ASP A 93 4.75 -5.61 -22.76
C ASP A 93 4.63 -6.93 -23.50
N VAL A 94 3.46 -7.58 -23.37
CA VAL A 94 3.14 -8.87 -23.99
C VAL A 94 1.83 -8.73 -24.77
N GLY A 95 1.93 -8.39 -26.03
CA GLY A 95 0.78 -8.13 -26.88
C GLY A 95 -0.03 -6.93 -26.39
N VAL A 96 -1.28 -7.18 -25.98
CA VAL A 96 -2.19 -6.15 -25.45
C VAL A 96 -2.12 -5.99 -23.93
N PHE A 97 -1.30 -6.82 -23.27
CA PHE A 97 -1.14 -6.82 -21.84
C PHE A 97 0.22 -6.22 -21.44
N THR A 98 0.22 -5.50 -20.34
CA THR A 98 1.45 -5.20 -19.60
C THR A 98 1.50 -6.14 -18.40
N LEU A 99 2.53 -6.98 -18.31
CA LEU A 99 2.80 -7.82 -17.15
C LEU A 99 3.78 -7.12 -16.24
N ARG A 100 3.60 -7.23 -14.91
CA ARG A 100 4.51 -6.67 -13.90
C ARG A 100 5.04 -7.75 -13.00
N THR A 101 6.33 -7.68 -12.71
CA THR A 101 6.99 -8.45 -11.66
C THR A 101 7.60 -7.47 -10.67
N GLU A 102 7.47 -7.72 -9.36
CA GLU A 102 8.04 -6.83 -8.35
C GLU A 102 8.40 -7.56 -7.05
N GLY A 103 9.36 -7.00 -6.33
CA GLY A 103 9.67 -7.36 -4.94
C GLY A 103 9.41 -6.15 -4.06
N ILE A 104 8.79 -6.36 -2.91
CA ILE A 104 8.43 -5.31 -1.96
C ILE A 104 8.95 -5.68 -0.58
N GLY A 105 9.69 -4.77 0.06
CA GLY A 105 10.09 -4.87 1.45
C GLY A 105 9.33 -3.86 2.29
N HIS A 106 8.73 -4.32 3.39
CA HIS A 106 8.03 -3.48 4.36
C HIS A 106 8.89 -3.33 5.61
N VAL A 107 9.39 -2.12 5.88
CA VAL A 107 10.27 -1.81 7.00
C VAL A 107 9.54 -0.91 7.99
N PHE A 108 9.31 -1.42 9.20
CA PHE A 108 8.54 -0.75 10.25
C PHE A 108 9.46 -0.01 11.21
N ALA A 109 9.26 1.31 11.35
CA ALA A 109 10.01 2.15 12.26
C ALA A 109 9.23 2.37 13.58
N GLY A 110 9.94 2.31 14.70
CA GLY A 110 9.36 2.54 16.03
C GLY A 110 8.54 1.38 16.58
N ALA A 111 8.48 0.24 15.91
CA ALA A 111 7.78 -0.95 16.39
C ALA A 111 8.44 -1.55 17.63
N ASN A 112 7.63 -2.04 18.58
CA ASN A 112 8.08 -2.72 19.80
C ASN A 112 8.49 -4.19 19.58
N ALA A 113 8.29 -4.71 18.35
CA ALA A 113 8.67 -6.06 17.94
C ALA A 113 9.15 -6.07 16.48
N GLY A 114 9.76 -7.17 16.04
CA GLY A 114 10.20 -7.35 14.65
C GLY A 114 8.99 -7.47 13.71
N MET A 115 8.73 -6.43 12.92
CA MET A 115 7.56 -6.32 12.04
C MET A 115 7.90 -6.33 10.55
N ASN A 116 9.19 -6.30 10.20
CA ASN A 116 9.64 -6.22 8.80
C ASN A 116 9.37 -7.54 8.06
N TYR A 117 8.85 -7.42 6.84
CA TYR A 117 8.64 -8.59 5.97
C TYR A 117 8.75 -8.19 4.50
N GLY A 118 8.78 -9.18 3.61
CA GLY A 118 8.87 -8.98 2.17
C GLY A 118 7.80 -9.76 1.41
N GLU A 119 7.42 -9.24 0.25
CA GLU A 119 6.48 -9.84 -0.69
C GLU A 119 7.04 -9.87 -2.10
N LEU A 120 6.60 -10.84 -2.90
CA LEU A 120 6.79 -10.90 -4.34
C LEU A 120 5.45 -10.64 -5.02
N GLY A 121 5.45 -9.75 -6.01
CA GLY A 121 4.28 -9.36 -6.76
C GLY A 121 4.34 -9.82 -8.21
N LEU A 122 3.20 -10.28 -8.72
CA LEU A 122 2.91 -10.52 -10.13
C LEU A 122 1.65 -9.75 -10.50
N GLY A 123 1.66 -9.07 -11.66
CA GLY A 123 0.51 -8.32 -12.14
C GLY A 123 0.30 -8.50 -13.63
N ALA A 124 -0.94 -8.34 -14.06
CA ALA A 124 -1.33 -8.19 -15.46
C ALA A 124 -2.29 -7.01 -15.58
N ARG A 125 -2.06 -6.18 -16.59
CA ARG A 125 -2.86 -4.98 -16.89
C ARG A 125 -3.27 -4.97 -18.35
N TYR A 126 -4.52 -4.62 -18.60
CA TYR A 126 -5.10 -4.44 -19.93
C TYR A 126 -5.82 -3.11 -20.00
N THR A 127 -5.50 -2.30 -21.02
CA THR A 127 -6.10 -0.97 -21.21
C THR A 127 -6.86 -0.92 -22.51
N ILE A 128 -8.12 -0.50 -22.45
CA ILE A 128 -8.99 -0.30 -23.62
C ILE A 128 -9.72 1.05 -23.50
N GLY A 129 -9.31 2.00 -24.33
CA GLY A 129 -9.83 3.37 -24.25
C GLY A 129 -9.63 3.97 -22.84
N PRO A 130 -10.68 4.49 -22.19
CA PRO A 130 -10.56 5.08 -20.87
C PRO A 130 -10.59 4.04 -19.72
N ILE A 131 -10.69 2.75 -20.04
CA ILE A 131 -10.83 1.68 -19.04
C ILE A 131 -9.52 0.92 -18.93
N GLN A 132 -9.07 0.70 -17.71
CA GLN A 132 -7.96 -0.18 -17.37
C GLN A 132 -8.44 -1.27 -16.42
N LEU A 133 -8.18 -2.52 -16.78
CA LEU A 133 -8.41 -3.69 -15.94
C LEU A 133 -7.09 -4.24 -15.47
N GLY A 134 -7.04 -4.74 -14.24
CA GLY A 134 -5.85 -5.32 -13.64
C GLY A 134 -6.15 -6.55 -12.80
N ALA A 135 -5.20 -7.46 -12.75
CA ALA A 135 -5.16 -8.58 -11.81
C ALA A 135 -3.77 -8.66 -11.21
N ASN A 136 -3.68 -8.85 -9.88
CA ASN A 136 -2.43 -8.91 -9.15
C ASN A 136 -2.44 -10.07 -8.17
N ALA A 137 -1.26 -10.65 -7.93
CA ALA A 137 -0.99 -11.61 -6.87
C ALA A 137 0.25 -11.15 -6.09
N PHE A 138 0.14 -11.05 -4.77
CA PHE A 138 1.26 -10.73 -3.87
C PHE A 138 1.45 -11.89 -2.92
N TYR A 139 2.64 -12.45 -2.89
CA TYR A 139 3.00 -13.57 -2.02
C TYR A 139 4.12 -13.19 -1.07
N ALA A 140 3.81 -13.17 0.22
CA ALA A 140 4.80 -13.12 1.28
C ALA A 140 5.12 -14.56 1.70
N PRO A 141 6.33 -15.08 1.46
CA PRO A 141 6.74 -16.39 1.95
C PRO A 141 6.73 -16.41 3.47
N LYS A 142 6.82 -17.60 4.07
CA LYS A 142 6.80 -17.76 5.52
C LYS A 142 7.85 -16.91 6.20
N GLN A 143 7.39 -15.99 7.07
CA GLN A 143 8.21 -15.05 7.85
C GLN A 143 7.63 -14.90 9.25
N ASP A 144 8.51 -14.82 10.26
CA ASP A 144 8.10 -14.68 11.66
C ASP A 144 7.29 -13.38 11.91
N ALA A 145 7.62 -12.31 11.20
CA ALA A 145 6.96 -11.02 11.33
C ALA A 145 5.47 -11.04 10.98
N ILE A 146 5.01 -11.98 10.15
CA ILE A 146 3.63 -12.14 9.71
C ILE A 146 3.02 -13.49 10.15
N GLY A 147 3.74 -14.24 10.99
CA GLY A 147 3.26 -15.48 11.60
C GLY A 147 2.98 -16.63 10.63
N GLY A 148 3.60 -16.64 9.47
CA GLY A 148 3.39 -17.63 8.42
C GLY A 148 3.66 -17.05 7.05
N ASP A 149 2.99 -17.56 6.03
CA ASP A 149 2.93 -17.00 4.69
C ASP A 149 1.65 -16.20 4.48
N ASN A 150 1.58 -15.43 3.40
CA ASN A 150 0.38 -14.71 3.01
C ASN A 150 0.29 -14.58 1.49
N LEU A 151 -0.84 -14.93 0.92
CA LEU A 151 -1.16 -14.70 -0.49
C LEU A 151 -2.34 -13.72 -0.57
N TYR A 152 -2.14 -12.64 -1.33
CA TYR A 152 -3.19 -11.68 -1.65
C TYR A 152 -3.43 -11.64 -3.14
N LEU A 153 -4.65 -11.93 -3.57
CA LEU A 153 -5.11 -11.83 -4.95
C LEU A 153 -6.02 -10.62 -5.10
N ARG A 154 -5.85 -9.83 -6.15
CA ARG A 154 -6.67 -8.63 -6.37
C ARG A 154 -7.03 -8.45 -7.84
N ALA A 155 -8.30 -8.14 -8.11
CA ALA A 155 -8.77 -7.61 -9.39
C ALA A 155 -9.08 -6.11 -9.22
N THR A 156 -8.79 -5.32 -10.26
CA THR A 156 -9.00 -3.87 -10.28
C THR A 156 -9.63 -3.42 -11.58
N ALA A 157 -10.42 -2.36 -11.51
CA ALA A 157 -10.94 -1.62 -12.65
C ALA A 157 -10.79 -0.12 -12.40
N LEU A 158 -10.27 0.60 -13.38
CA LEU A 158 -10.20 2.05 -13.41
C LEU A 158 -10.88 2.54 -14.67
N ALA A 159 -11.77 3.52 -14.56
CA ALA A 159 -12.43 4.13 -15.70
C ALA A 159 -12.34 5.65 -15.61
N GLY A 160 -11.61 6.28 -16.55
CA GLY A 160 -11.60 7.73 -16.70
C GLY A 160 -12.89 8.21 -17.37
N ILE A 161 -13.49 9.31 -16.89
CA ILE A 161 -14.66 9.91 -17.52
C ILE A 161 -14.18 10.86 -18.62
N PRO A 162 -14.48 10.58 -19.91
CA PRO A 162 -14.04 11.43 -21.00
C PRO A 162 -14.46 12.88 -20.82
N ALA A 163 -13.56 13.81 -21.11
CA ALA A 163 -13.72 15.25 -21.00
C ALA A 163 -13.81 15.81 -19.56
N PHE A 164 -13.72 14.95 -18.53
CA PHE A 164 -13.67 15.38 -17.13
C PHE A 164 -12.42 14.82 -16.44
N PRO A 165 -11.79 15.58 -15.54
CA PRO A 165 -10.62 15.10 -14.78
C PRO A 165 -11.07 14.17 -13.61
N VAL A 166 -11.97 13.25 -13.90
CA VAL A 166 -12.58 12.34 -12.91
C VAL A 166 -12.37 10.89 -13.35
N SER A 167 -12.04 10.04 -12.41
CA SER A 167 -11.92 8.60 -12.59
C SER A 167 -12.72 7.85 -11.53
N VAL A 168 -13.27 6.72 -11.92
CA VAL A 168 -13.92 5.75 -11.02
C VAL A 168 -12.97 4.58 -10.84
N LEU A 169 -12.73 4.17 -9.60
CA LEU A 169 -11.92 3.01 -9.26
C LEU A 169 -12.79 1.95 -8.59
N ALA A 170 -12.53 0.69 -8.90
CA ALA A 170 -13.11 -0.43 -8.17
C ALA A 170 -12.05 -1.52 -8.00
N SER A 171 -12.08 -2.21 -6.87
CA SER A 171 -11.26 -3.42 -6.67
C SER A 171 -11.96 -4.41 -5.74
N VAL A 172 -11.61 -5.67 -5.92
CA VAL A 172 -11.90 -6.76 -5.00
C VAL A 172 -10.62 -7.54 -4.77
N GLY A 173 -10.36 -7.91 -3.52
CA GLY A 173 -9.19 -8.67 -3.12
C GLY A 173 -9.56 -9.84 -2.21
N HIS A 174 -8.70 -10.85 -2.17
CA HIS A 174 -8.82 -11.98 -1.26
C HIS A 174 -7.47 -12.30 -0.66
N THR A 175 -7.43 -12.41 0.67
CA THR A 175 -6.23 -12.70 1.45
C THR A 175 -6.34 -14.08 2.07
N THR A 176 -5.33 -14.95 1.88
CA THR A 176 -5.26 -16.29 2.44
C THR A 176 -3.84 -16.65 2.88
N GLY A 177 -3.66 -17.71 3.68
CA GLY A 177 -2.36 -18.21 4.09
C GLY A 177 -2.40 -18.93 5.46
N ASP A 178 -1.24 -19.17 6.08
CA ASP A 178 -1.12 -19.89 7.36
C ASP A 178 -1.56 -19.02 8.55
N THR A 179 -2.40 -19.55 9.44
CA THR A 179 -2.97 -18.87 10.62
C THR A 179 -2.55 -19.50 11.96
N LYS A 180 -1.54 -20.37 11.97
CA LYS A 180 -1.11 -21.09 13.19
C LYS A 180 -0.40 -20.21 14.22
N ASP A 181 0.19 -19.09 13.79
CA ASP A 181 0.87 -18.13 14.67
C ASP A 181 -0.01 -16.91 14.90
N ALA A 182 -0.04 -16.38 16.13
CA ALA A 182 -0.83 -15.20 16.51
C ALA A 182 -0.48 -13.94 15.68
N ARG A 183 0.73 -13.84 15.15
CA ARG A 183 1.15 -12.73 14.28
C ARG A 183 0.49 -12.75 12.91
N SER A 184 -0.08 -13.89 12.48
CA SER A 184 -0.84 -13.96 11.22
C SER A 184 -2.05 -13.03 11.24
N ALA A 185 -2.60 -12.75 12.42
CA ALA A 185 -3.71 -11.82 12.61
C ALA A 185 -3.39 -10.37 12.21
N ARG A 186 -2.12 -10.02 12.05
CA ARG A 186 -1.69 -8.73 11.47
C ARG A 186 -2.27 -8.48 10.09
N LEU A 187 -2.15 -9.48 9.23
CA LEU A 187 -2.61 -9.41 7.83
C LEU A 187 -3.97 -10.10 7.64
N ARG A 188 -4.36 -10.99 8.56
CA ARG A 188 -5.58 -11.78 8.52
C ARG A 188 -6.20 -11.91 9.91
N PRO A 189 -6.95 -10.88 10.38
CA PRO A 189 -7.38 -10.79 11.79
C PRO A 189 -8.17 -11.98 12.31
N LEU A 190 -9.02 -12.60 11.49
CA LEU A 190 -9.80 -13.80 11.82
C LEU A 190 -9.59 -14.96 10.83
N GLY A 191 -8.53 -14.92 10.05
CA GLY A 191 -8.24 -15.86 8.96
C GLY A 191 -8.42 -15.24 7.59
N ASP A 192 -8.71 -16.07 6.60
CA ASP A 192 -8.90 -15.62 5.22
C ASP A 192 -10.09 -14.67 5.12
N TYR A 193 -9.98 -13.65 4.28
CA TYR A 193 -11.04 -12.66 4.07
C TYR A 193 -10.99 -12.06 2.68
N THR A 194 -12.10 -11.43 2.30
CA THR A 194 -12.28 -10.68 1.07
C THR A 194 -12.43 -9.19 1.39
N ASP A 195 -11.76 -8.34 0.63
CA ASP A 195 -11.91 -6.89 0.69
C ASP A 195 -12.44 -6.32 -0.62
N TRP A 196 -13.08 -5.15 -0.55
CA TRP A 196 -13.53 -4.40 -1.72
C TRP A 196 -13.32 -2.92 -1.54
N LYS A 197 -13.19 -2.24 -2.67
CA LYS A 197 -13.09 -0.78 -2.72
C LYS A 197 -13.83 -0.25 -3.95
N VAL A 198 -14.57 0.85 -3.76
CA VAL A 198 -15.09 1.70 -4.84
C VAL A 198 -14.72 3.14 -4.53
N GLY A 199 -14.12 3.84 -5.48
CA GLY A 199 -13.63 5.19 -5.27
C GLY A 199 -13.88 6.12 -6.44
N LEU A 200 -13.87 7.40 -6.14
CA LEU A 200 -13.86 8.50 -7.10
C LEU A 200 -12.60 9.33 -6.89
N GLU A 201 -11.94 9.69 -7.98
CA GLU A 201 -10.81 10.59 -7.98
C GLU A 201 -11.05 11.77 -8.91
N TYR A 202 -10.76 12.97 -8.43
CA TYR A 202 -10.59 14.17 -9.24
C TYR A 202 -9.09 14.44 -9.40
N ASN A 203 -8.60 14.41 -10.65
CA ASN A 203 -7.19 14.53 -10.98
C ASN A 203 -6.93 15.80 -11.76
N GLN A 204 -6.34 16.80 -11.12
CA GLN A 204 -5.90 18.03 -11.76
C GLN A 204 -4.48 18.37 -11.28
N PHE A 205 -3.49 17.99 -12.09
CA PHE A 205 -2.08 18.22 -11.73
C PHE A 205 -1.84 19.65 -11.18
N PRO A 206 -1.17 19.78 -10.06
CA PRO A 206 -0.48 18.75 -9.27
C PRO A 206 -1.35 18.06 -8.20
N ILE A 207 -2.66 18.33 -8.15
CA ILE A 207 -3.57 17.91 -7.09
C ILE A 207 -4.40 16.70 -7.54
N THR A 208 -4.51 15.69 -6.68
CA THR A 208 -5.52 14.63 -6.76
C THR A 208 -6.33 14.62 -5.47
N VAL A 209 -7.66 14.62 -5.59
CA VAL A 209 -8.59 14.45 -4.46
C VAL A 209 -9.38 13.18 -4.69
N GLY A 210 -9.43 12.30 -3.69
CA GLY A 210 -10.11 11.02 -3.77
C GLY A 210 -11.03 10.77 -2.58
N VAL A 211 -12.08 10.00 -2.84
CA VAL A 211 -12.97 9.43 -1.81
C VAL A 211 -13.20 7.98 -2.15
N ASP A 212 -12.89 7.09 -1.22
CA ASP A 212 -13.01 5.64 -1.36
C ASP A 212 -14.01 5.09 -0.33
N TYR A 213 -14.95 4.26 -0.75
CA TYR A 213 -15.70 3.35 0.12
C TYR A 213 -14.97 2.00 0.11
N ILE A 214 -14.60 1.53 1.29
CA ILE A 214 -13.78 0.32 1.48
C ILE A 214 -14.48 -0.57 2.50
N GLY A 215 -14.50 -1.88 2.26
CA GLY A 215 -15.06 -2.84 3.21
C GLY A 215 -14.36 -4.20 3.16
N THR A 216 -14.71 -5.06 4.11
CA THR A 216 -14.28 -6.45 4.19
C THR A 216 -15.44 -7.35 4.66
N ASP A 217 -15.34 -8.66 4.42
CA ASP A 217 -16.25 -9.68 4.96
C ASP A 217 -15.86 -10.16 6.36
N ILE A 218 -14.93 -9.46 7.04
CA ILE A 218 -14.52 -9.80 8.40
C ILE A 218 -15.65 -9.47 9.39
N ASP A 219 -16.02 -10.45 10.22
CA ASP A 219 -16.96 -10.23 11.33
C ASP A 219 -16.32 -9.38 12.43
N THR A 220 -16.62 -8.09 12.41
CA THR A 220 -16.09 -7.12 13.39
C THR A 220 -16.73 -7.23 14.78
N SER A 221 -17.80 -8.02 14.94
CA SER A 221 -18.43 -8.31 16.23
C SER A 221 -17.70 -9.39 17.02
N GLY A 222 -16.71 -10.05 16.41
CA GLY A 222 -15.93 -11.14 16.99
C GLY A 222 -15.06 -10.72 18.17
N ILE A 223 -14.65 -11.70 18.97
CA ILE A 223 -13.69 -11.49 20.07
C ILE A 223 -12.28 -11.46 19.47
N THR A 224 -11.53 -10.40 19.78
CA THR A 224 -10.11 -10.30 19.42
C THR A 224 -9.30 -11.36 20.19
N VAL A 225 -8.72 -12.30 19.47
CA VAL A 225 -7.90 -13.39 20.05
C VAL A 225 -6.39 -13.12 19.98
N SER A 226 -5.98 -12.05 19.35
CA SER A 226 -4.59 -11.66 19.15
C SER A 226 -4.43 -10.14 19.32
N PRO A 227 -3.35 -9.68 19.98
CA PRO A 227 -3.06 -8.24 20.07
C PRO A 227 -2.81 -7.58 18.70
N PHE A 228 -2.54 -8.38 17.67
CA PHE A 228 -2.33 -7.89 16.30
C PHE A 228 -3.62 -7.85 15.45
N ALA A 229 -4.74 -8.37 15.98
CA ALA A 229 -6.04 -8.40 15.30
C ALA A 229 -6.86 -7.16 15.67
N ASP A 230 -6.65 -6.05 14.98
CA ASP A 230 -7.56 -4.91 15.10
C ASP A 230 -8.81 -5.16 14.28
N LEU A 231 -9.92 -5.52 14.95
CA LEU A 231 -11.24 -5.73 14.35
C LEU A 231 -12.05 -4.43 14.26
N ARG A 232 -11.75 -3.42 15.08
CA ARG A 232 -12.50 -2.16 15.14
C ARG A 232 -12.44 -1.40 13.80
N HIS A 233 -11.31 -1.53 13.11
CA HIS A 233 -11.03 -0.82 11.87
C HIS A 233 -10.91 -1.76 10.66
N ALA A 234 -11.55 -2.95 10.73
CA ALA A 234 -11.59 -3.93 9.66
C ALA A 234 -12.90 -3.91 8.84
N GLY A 235 -13.96 -3.23 9.33
CA GLY A 235 -15.25 -3.12 8.64
C GLY A 235 -15.31 -2.02 7.60
N ASP A 236 -16.53 -1.78 7.11
CA ASP A 236 -16.84 -0.75 6.12
C ASP A 236 -16.48 0.66 6.59
N LYS A 237 -15.88 1.43 5.69
CA LYS A 237 -15.46 2.80 5.98
C LYS A 237 -15.39 3.66 4.72
N VAL A 238 -15.42 4.99 4.92
CA VAL A 238 -15.15 5.97 3.87
C VAL A 238 -13.81 6.63 4.16
N VAL A 239 -12.92 6.66 3.17
CA VAL A 239 -11.59 7.26 3.26
C VAL A 239 -11.49 8.40 2.27
N GLY A 240 -11.23 9.60 2.78
CA GLY A 240 -10.88 10.77 1.98
C GLY A 240 -9.38 10.91 1.86
N ARG A 241 -8.88 11.33 0.69
CA ARG A 241 -7.45 11.55 0.46
C ARG A 241 -7.20 12.76 -0.43
N VAL A 242 -6.07 13.42 -0.18
CA VAL A 242 -5.55 14.51 -1.01
C VAL A 242 -4.08 14.24 -1.26
N ARG A 243 -3.68 14.27 -2.53
CA ARG A 243 -2.30 14.05 -2.97
C ARG A 243 -1.79 15.24 -3.77
N LEU A 244 -0.54 15.59 -3.56
CA LEU A 244 0.25 16.49 -4.41
C LEU A 244 1.33 15.67 -5.10
N SER A 245 1.47 15.84 -6.42
CA SER A 245 2.47 15.16 -7.25
C SER A 245 3.39 16.20 -7.92
N PHE A 246 4.68 15.87 -8.03
CA PHE A 246 5.72 16.78 -8.55
C PHE A 246 6.62 16.08 -9.56
#